data_73d2286e4180e5c5f3e15f09c6bea775
#
_entry.id   73d2286e4180e5c5f3e15f09c6bea775
#
_cell.length_a   1.000
_cell.length_b   1.000
_cell.length_c   1.000
_cell.angle_alpha   90.00
_cell.angle_beta   90.00
_cell.angle_gamma   90.00
#
_symmetry.space_group_name_H-M   'P 1'
#
loop_
_entity.id
_entity.type
_entity.pdbx_description
1 polymer ?
#
loop_
_entity_poly.entity_id
_entity_poly.type
_entity_poly.pdbx_seq_one_letter_code
_entity_poly.pdbx_strand_id
1 'polypeptide(L)'
;LMLPLLLVAPARPAPGELRLTVLDVGQGLAVHAQTALHDLIYDSGPQFSPDANSGNRILLPYLRAAGVRRLDGLILTHEDKDHAGGALSLLDGLPVAWTASSMPEDHPFREAPGHRPCIDGQAWDWDGVRFEMLHPQPADYDKPARKTNDMSCVLKVSAVQGSALLTG
;
A
#
# COMPACT_ATOMS: atom_id res chain seq x y z
N LEU A 1 4.52 24.81 -29.00
CA LEU A 1 4.84 25.46 -27.70
C LEU A 1 4.31 24.68 -26.47
N MET A 2 3.70 23.50 -26.64
CA MET A 2 3.18 22.65 -25.53
C MET A 2 4.10 21.48 -25.12
N LEU A 3 5.22 21.23 -25.82
CA LEU A 3 6.13 20.13 -25.54
C LEU A 3 6.79 20.16 -24.15
N PRO A 4 7.19 21.31 -23.55
CA PRO A 4 7.85 21.32 -22.26
C PRO A 4 6.96 20.82 -21.09
N LEU A 5 5.64 21.06 -21.15
CA LEU A 5 4.70 20.65 -20.11
C LEU A 5 4.48 19.13 -20.05
N LEU A 6 4.66 18.44 -21.17
CA LEU A 6 4.51 16.98 -21.26
C LEU A 6 5.75 16.21 -20.75
N LEU A 7 6.86 16.92 -20.48
CA LEU A 7 8.13 16.33 -20.05
C LEU A 7 8.46 16.61 -18.59
N VAL A 8 7.60 17.31 -17.85
CA VAL A 8 7.82 17.58 -16.42
C VAL A 8 7.43 16.34 -15.64
N ALA A 9 8.44 15.61 -15.16
CA ALA A 9 8.20 14.58 -14.15
C ALA A 9 7.76 15.22 -12.83
N PRO A 10 6.74 14.67 -12.14
CA PRO A 10 6.39 15.14 -10.80
C PRO A 10 7.57 15.10 -9.85
N ALA A 11 7.73 16.14 -9.02
CA ALA A 11 8.81 16.19 -8.05
C ALA A 11 8.70 15.06 -7.04
N ARG A 12 9.77 14.33 -6.82
CA ARG A 12 9.88 13.28 -5.80
C ARG A 12 10.50 13.83 -4.51
N PRO A 13 10.27 13.15 -3.35
CA PRO A 13 11.02 13.43 -2.13
C PRO A 13 12.54 13.32 -2.34
N ALA A 14 13.32 14.08 -1.57
CA ALA A 14 14.77 13.88 -1.52
C ALA A 14 15.12 12.59 -0.73
N PRO A 15 16.34 12.05 -0.86
CA PRO A 15 16.79 10.94 -0.01
C PRO A 15 16.62 11.26 1.49
N GLY A 16 16.06 10.32 2.23
CA GLY A 16 15.70 10.47 3.64
C GLY A 16 14.33 11.10 3.89
N GLU A 17 13.70 11.65 2.86
CA GLU A 17 12.36 12.25 2.97
C GLU A 17 11.25 11.27 2.56
N LEU A 18 10.10 11.43 3.19
CA LEU A 18 8.87 10.68 2.91
C LEU A 18 7.74 11.64 2.52
N ARG A 19 7.00 11.28 1.48
CA ARG A 19 5.70 11.87 1.18
C ARG A 19 4.61 10.82 1.41
N LEU A 20 3.68 11.12 2.31
CA LEU A 20 2.46 10.34 2.48
C LEU A 20 1.29 11.09 1.86
N THR A 21 0.58 10.43 0.97
CA THR A 21 -0.66 10.94 0.38
C THR A 21 -1.79 10.00 0.78
N VAL A 22 -2.67 10.47 1.66
CA VAL A 22 -3.92 9.77 1.97
C VAL A 22 -4.93 10.14 0.89
N LEU A 23 -5.39 9.14 0.15
CA LEU A 23 -6.32 9.34 -0.95
C LEU A 23 -7.75 9.35 -0.44
N ASP A 24 -8.55 10.29 -0.93
CA ASP A 24 -9.98 10.29 -0.66
C ASP A 24 -10.67 9.18 -1.47
N VAL A 25 -10.87 8.06 -0.82
CA VAL A 25 -11.55 6.87 -1.38
C VAL A 25 -12.97 6.70 -0.85
N GLY A 26 -13.48 7.69 -0.10
CA GLY A 26 -14.72 7.59 0.66
C GLY A 26 -14.51 6.83 1.96
N GLN A 27 -15.43 5.93 2.31
CA GLN A 27 -15.22 5.06 3.47
C GLN A 27 -14.17 4.00 3.14
N GLY A 28 -13.07 3.98 3.89
CA GLY A 28 -11.95 3.07 3.70
C GLY A 28 -10.60 3.79 3.75
N LEU A 29 -9.55 3.06 3.44
CA LEU A 29 -8.18 3.57 3.49
C LEU A 29 -7.43 3.29 2.19
N ALA A 30 -6.67 4.27 1.73
CA ALA A 30 -5.62 4.09 0.72
C ALA A 30 -4.54 5.15 0.93
N VAL A 31 -3.32 4.73 1.18
CA VAL A 31 -2.19 5.62 1.40
C VAL A 31 -1.09 5.31 0.40
N HIS A 32 -0.61 6.33 -0.29
CA HIS A 32 0.60 6.26 -1.09
C HIS A 32 1.79 6.79 -0.29
N ALA A 33 2.75 5.93 0.01
CA ALA A 33 4.03 6.29 0.60
C ALA A 33 5.09 6.34 -0.49
N GLN A 34 5.66 7.52 -0.70
CA GLN A 34 6.65 7.78 -1.75
C GLN A 34 7.97 8.25 -1.13
N THR A 35 9.06 7.59 -1.53
CA THR A 35 10.43 8.00 -1.25
C THR A 35 11.11 8.53 -2.51
N ALA A 36 12.41 8.75 -2.49
CA ALA A 36 13.13 9.28 -3.66
C ALA A 36 12.97 8.38 -4.91
N LEU A 37 12.98 7.05 -4.75
CA LEU A 37 12.97 6.10 -5.88
C LEU A 37 11.89 5.01 -5.77
N HIS A 38 11.20 4.89 -4.60
CA HIS A 38 10.27 3.80 -4.34
C HIS A 38 8.85 4.30 -4.05
N ASP A 39 7.87 3.47 -4.41
CA ASP A 39 6.45 3.72 -4.26
C ASP A 39 5.76 2.52 -3.59
N LEU A 40 5.08 2.76 -2.46
CA LEU A 40 4.30 1.79 -1.70
C LEU A 40 2.85 2.24 -1.63
N ILE A 41 1.92 1.34 -1.89
CA ILE A 41 0.51 1.53 -1.52
C ILE A 41 0.22 0.71 -0.26
N TYR A 42 -0.42 1.36 0.70
CA TYR A 42 -0.92 0.78 1.94
C TYR A 42 -2.43 0.90 1.94
N ASP A 43 -3.11 -0.23 1.85
CA ASP A 43 -4.52 -0.40 1.54
C ASP A 43 -4.94 0.16 0.17
N SER A 44 -6.05 -0.32 -0.32
CA SER A 44 -6.51 -0.04 -1.68
C SER A 44 -7.92 0.55 -1.74
N GLY A 45 -8.52 0.84 -0.59
CA GLY A 45 -9.86 1.41 -0.48
C GLY A 45 -10.99 0.47 -0.92
N PRO A 46 -12.22 0.99 -1.02
CA PRO A 46 -13.42 0.19 -1.17
C PRO A 46 -13.68 -0.30 -2.60
N GLN A 47 -14.52 -1.34 -2.65
CA GLN A 47 -15.26 -1.71 -3.85
C GLN A 47 -16.62 -1.01 -3.84
N PHE A 48 -16.94 -0.25 -4.89
CA PHE A 48 -18.21 0.51 -5.02
C PHE A 48 -19.32 -0.30 -5.67
N SER A 49 -18.96 -1.12 -6.67
CA SER A 49 -19.87 -2.01 -7.41
C SER A 49 -19.05 -3.17 -8.00
N PRO A 50 -19.69 -4.18 -8.63
CA PRO A 50 -18.95 -5.28 -9.28
C PRO A 50 -17.85 -4.81 -10.24
N ASP A 51 -18.06 -3.72 -10.97
CA ASP A 51 -17.16 -3.22 -12.01
C ASP A 51 -16.41 -1.93 -11.62
N ALA A 52 -16.64 -1.40 -10.41
CA ALA A 52 -16.04 -0.15 -9.96
C ALA A 52 -15.51 -0.26 -8.53
N ASN A 53 -14.26 0.12 -8.36
CA ASN A 53 -13.59 0.14 -7.06
C ASN A 53 -12.58 1.31 -7.02
N SER A 54 -12.06 1.58 -5.83
CA SER A 54 -11.04 2.61 -5.63
C SER A 54 -9.78 2.39 -6.47
N GLY A 55 -9.37 1.13 -6.69
CA GLY A 55 -8.23 0.79 -7.52
C GLY A 55 -8.35 1.35 -8.94
N ASN A 56 -9.45 1.01 -9.64
CA ASN A 56 -9.63 1.43 -11.03
C ASN A 56 -10.13 2.88 -11.19
N ARG A 57 -10.84 3.45 -10.20
CA ARG A 57 -11.43 4.79 -10.29
C ARG A 57 -10.56 5.89 -9.69
N ILE A 58 -9.73 5.57 -8.70
CA ILE A 58 -8.97 6.57 -7.93
C ILE A 58 -7.48 6.29 -7.99
N LEU A 59 -7.03 5.09 -7.53
CA LEU A 59 -5.60 4.83 -7.34
C LEU A 59 -4.84 4.77 -8.67
N LEU A 60 -5.30 3.99 -9.66
CA LEU A 60 -4.62 3.90 -10.95
C LEU A 60 -4.55 5.25 -11.69
N PRO A 61 -5.64 6.05 -11.79
CA PRO A 61 -5.55 7.39 -12.37
C PRO A 61 -4.58 8.30 -11.61
N TYR A 62 -4.63 8.30 -10.27
CA TYR A 62 -3.73 9.07 -9.42
C TYR A 62 -2.27 8.67 -9.62
N LEU A 63 -1.95 7.37 -9.53
CA LEU A 63 -0.58 6.86 -9.68
C LEU A 63 -0.01 7.21 -11.06
N ARG A 64 -0.82 7.08 -12.13
CA ARG A 64 -0.42 7.47 -13.49
C ARG A 64 -0.13 8.97 -13.58
N ALA A 65 -0.98 9.80 -12.98
CA ALA A 65 -0.76 11.26 -12.92
C ALA A 65 0.47 11.64 -12.11
N ALA A 66 0.77 10.87 -11.04
CA ALA A 66 1.99 11.00 -10.25
C ALA A 66 3.25 10.45 -10.93
N GLY A 67 3.13 9.91 -12.16
CA GLY A 67 4.25 9.34 -12.92
C GLY A 67 4.71 7.96 -12.44
N VAL A 68 3.94 7.31 -11.57
CA VAL A 68 4.22 5.96 -11.06
C VAL A 68 3.84 4.94 -12.14
N ARG A 69 4.79 4.13 -12.56
CA ARG A 69 4.62 3.09 -13.58
C ARG A 69 4.71 1.67 -13.05
N ARG A 70 5.16 1.52 -11.83
CA ARG A 70 5.21 0.27 -11.07
C ARG A 70 5.10 0.60 -9.58
N LEU A 71 4.65 -0.33 -8.78
CA LEU A 71 4.74 -0.27 -7.34
C LEU A 71 5.88 -1.19 -6.86
N ASP A 72 6.66 -0.70 -5.91
CA ASP A 72 7.67 -1.51 -5.25
C ASP A 72 7.02 -2.40 -4.19
N GLY A 73 5.94 -1.95 -3.55
CA GLY A 73 5.16 -2.74 -2.61
C GLY A 73 3.68 -2.39 -2.60
N LEU A 74 2.86 -3.39 -2.25
CA LEU A 74 1.45 -3.23 -1.92
C LEU A 74 1.17 -3.99 -0.62
N ILE A 75 0.74 -3.27 0.41
CA ILE A 75 0.35 -3.86 1.70
C ILE A 75 -1.17 -3.73 1.83
N LEU A 76 -1.84 -4.84 2.13
CA LEU A 76 -3.25 -4.85 2.52
C LEU A 76 -3.35 -5.25 3.99
N THR A 77 -3.95 -4.37 4.79
CA THR A 77 -3.96 -4.54 6.25
C THR A 77 -4.80 -5.73 6.69
N HIS A 78 -5.97 -5.92 6.07
CA HIS A 78 -6.90 -7.01 6.33
C HIS A 78 -7.88 -7.18 5.15
N GLU A 79 -8.79 -8.16 5.21
CA GLU A 79 -9.64 -8.54 4.08
C GLU A 79 -10.91 -7.69 3.89
N ASP A 80 -11.20 -6.74 4.77
CA ASP A 80 -12.42 -5.95 4.68
C ASP A 80 -12.46 -5.13 3.38
N LYS A 81 -13.64 -5.05 2.78
CA LYS A 81 -13.83 -4.49 1.43
C LYS A 81 -13.41 -3.05 1.28
N ASP A 82 -13.46 -2.28 2.35
CA ASP A 82 -13.07 -0.87 2.39
C ASP A 82 -11.55 -0.66 2.51
N HIS A 83 -10.78 -1.74 2.67
CA HIS A 83 -9.32 -1.77 2.63
C HIS A 83 -8.77 -2.53 1.42
N ALA A 84 -9.35 -3.68 1.09
CA ALA A 84 -8.86 -4.57 0.04
C ALA A 84 -9.57 -4.43 -1.31
N GLY A 85 -10.67 -3.65 -1.38
CA GLY A 85 -11.58 -3.64 -2.53
C GLY A 85 -10.98 -3.21 -3.86
N GLY A 86 -9.92 -2.39 -3.86
CA GLY A 86 -9.23 -1.93 -5.06
C GLY A 86 -8.03 -2.78 -5.50
N ALA A 87 -7.62 -3.78 -4.69
CA ALA A 87 -6.34 -4.45 -4.83
C ALA A 87 -6.16 -5.19 -6.18
N LEU A 88 -7.16 -5.95 -6.61
CA LEU A 88 -7.07 -6.71 -7.86
C LEU A 88 -6.92 -5.77 -9.07
N SER A 89 -7.65 -4.65 -9.08
CA SER A 89 -7.49 -3.65 -10.15
C SER A 89 -6.11 -3.02 -10.16
N LEU A 90 -5.46 -2.83 -9.00
CA LEU A 90 -4.07 -2.35 -8.93
C LEU A 90 -3.11 -3.38 -9.52
N LEU A 91 -3.25 -4.66 -9.17
CA LEU A 91 -2.40 -5.75 -9.67
C LEU A 91 -2.55 -5.93 -11.18
N ASP A 92 -3.76 -5.76 -11.72
CA ASP A 92 -4.02 -5.81 -13.16
C ASP A 92 -3.51 -4.57 -13.91
N GLY A 93 -3.51 -3.41 -13.25
CA GLY A 93 -3.23 -2.12 -13.87
C GLY A 93 -1.78 -1.65 -13.80
N LEU A 94 -0.95 -2.20 -12.88
CA LEU A 94 0.45 -1.84 -12.67
C LEU A 94 1.27 -3.05 -12.21
N PRO A 95 2.52 -3.19 -12.67
CA PRO A 95 3.45 -4.15 -12.08
C PRO A 95 3.67 -3.84 -10.60
N VAL A 96 3.59 -4.86 -9.75
CA VAL A 96 3.87 -4.80 -8.31
C VAL A 96 5.00 -5.76 -8.00
N ALA A 97 6.09 -5.26 -7.38
CA ALA A 97 7.27 -6.07 -7.14
C ALA A 97 7.04 -7.10 -6.01
N TRP A 98 6.38 -6.68 -4.93
CA TRP A 98 5.99 -7.59 -3.85
C TRP A 98 4.69 -7.12 -3.18
N THR A 99 4.02 -8.06 -2.52
CA THR A 99 2.81 -7.79 -1.75
C THR A 99 2.97 -8.31 -0.31
N ALA A 100 2.22 -7.74 0.62
CA ALA A 100 2.09 -8.25 1.97
C ALA A 100 0.66 -8.10 2.47
N SER A 101 0.23 -9.01 3.33
CA SER A 101 -1.07 -8.90 4.00
C SER A 101 -1.16 -9.78 5.24
N SER A 102 -2.19 -9.56 6.05
CA SER A 102 -2.58 -10.47 7.12
C SER A 102 -3.73 -11.41 6.74
N MET A 103 -4.07 -11.48 5.47
CA MET A 103 -5.20 -12.27 4.96
C MET A 103 -5.05 -13.77 5.23
N PRO A 104 -6.17 -14.52 5.37
CA PRO A 104 -6.19 -15.97 5.51
C PRO A 104 -5.40 -16.68 4.41
N GLU A 105 -4.93 -17.91 4.67
CA GLU A 105 -4.09 -18.66 3.73
C GLU A 105 -4.77 -18.96 2.41
N ASP A 106 -6.08 -19.13 2.41
CA ASP A 106 -6.93 -19.43 1.24
C ASP A 106 -7.39 -18.17 0.48
N HIS A 107 -7.03 -16.97 0.94
CA HIS A 107 -7.44 -15.74 0.29
C HIS A 107 -6.70 -15.53 -1.05
N PRO A 108 -7.41 -15.23 -2.17
CA PRO A 108 -6.81 -15.12 -3.51
C PRO A 108 -5.64 -14.12 -3.62
N PHE A 109 -5.64 -13.07 -2.81
CA PHE A 109 -4.55 -12.09 -2.80
C PHE A 109 -3.20 -12.69 -2.39
N ARG A 110 -3.19 -13.84 -1.71
CA ARG A 110 -1.93 -14.53 -1.33
C ARG A 110 -1.19 -15.14 -2.52
N GLU A 111 -1.86 -15.27 -3.66
CA GLU A 111 -1.24 -15.68 -4.93
C GLU A 111 -0.59 -14.49 -5.67
N ALA A 112 -0.73 -13.27 -5.14
CA ALA A 112 -0.14 -12.07 -5.75
C ALA A 112 1.39 -12.11 -5.76
N PRO A 113 2.06 -11.38 -6.68
CA PRO A 113 3.51 -11.43 -6.83
C PRO A 113 4.28 -11.17 -5.54
N GLY A 114 5.23 -12.06 -5.20
CA GLY A 114 6.12 -11.91 -4.05
C GLY A 114 5.41 -11.76 -2.71
N HIS A 115 4.21 -12.35 -2.58
CA HIS A 115 3.40 -12.24 -1.37
C HIS A 115 4.11 -12.81 -0.13
N ARG A 116 3.96 -12.10 0.99
CA ARG A 116 4.42 -12.51 2.31
C ARG A 116 3.41 -12.07 3.38
N PRO A 117 3.29 -12.81 4.48
CA PRO A 117 2.47 -12.35 5.61
C PRO A 117 3.09 -11.11 6.25
N CYS A 118 2.26 -10.18 6.75
CA CYS A 118 2.71 -9.15 7.66
C CYS A 118 3.10 -9.79 8.99
N ILE A 119 4.29 -9.52 9.48
CA ILE A 119 4.75 -10.05 10.78
C ILE A 119 5.57 -8.96 11.48
N ASP A 120 5.29 -8.74 12.76
CA ASP A 120 6.08 -7.85 13.61
C ASP A 120 7.57 -8.18 13.54
N GLY A 121 8.40 -7.13 13.50
CA GLY A 121 9.85 -7.24 13.35
C GLY A 121 10.35 -7.27 11.90
N GLN A 122 9.49 -7.43 10.90
CA GLN A 122 9.89 -7.22 9.49
C GLN A 122 10.23 -5.75 9.27
N ALA A 123 11.38 -5.49 8.63
CA ALA A 123 11.79 -4.13 8.36
C ALA A 123 12.63 -4.04 7.09
N TRP A 124 12.60 -2.85 6.46
CA TRP A 124 13.43 -2.54 5.29
C TRP A 124 13.71 -1.03 5.23
N ASP A 125 14.70 -0.67 4.44
CA ASP A 125 15.08 0.72 4.22
C ASP A 125 15.00 1.04 2.73
N TRP A 126 14.33 2.15 2.38
CA TRP A 126 14.29 2.71 1.05
C TRP A 126 14.72 4.18 1.07
N ASP A 127 15.78 4.48 0.35
CA ASP A 127 16.26 5.85 0.15
C ASP A 127 16.52 6.64 1.45
N GLY A 128 16.92 5.94 2.53
CA GLY A 128 17.12 6.55 3.85
C GLY A 128 15.85 6.69 4.70
N VAL A 129 14.74 6.10 4.26
CA VAL A 129 13.48 5.99 5.03
C VAL A 129 13.34 4.57 5.54
N ARG A 130 13.10 4.41 6.84
CA ARG A 130 12.92 3.13 7.53
C ARG A 130 11.46 2.76 7.60
N PHE A 131 11.12 1.54 7.20
CA PHE A 131 9.81 0.92 7.30
C PHE A 131 9.88 -0.26 8.27
N GLU A 132 8.92 -0.35 9.20
CA GLU A 132 8.90 -1.39 10.25
C GLU A 132 7.47 -1.91 10.43
N MET A 133 7.27 -3.20 10.20
CA MET A 133 6.00 -3.87 10.51
C MET A 133 5.95 -4.12 12.01
N LEU A 134 4.89 -3.65 12.69
CA LEU A 134 4.72 -3.76 14.13
C LEU A 134 3.61 -4.74 14.53
N HIS A 135 2.83 -5.22 13.58
CA HIS A 135 1.71 -6.14 13.80
C HIS A 135 1.30 -6.80 12.47
N PRO A 136 0.77 -8.05 12.46
CA PRO A 136 0.52 -8.96 13.60
C PRO A 136 1.79 -9.58 14.18
N GLN A 137 1.68 -10.08 15.43
CA GLN A 137 2.70 -10.95 16.02
C GLN A 137 2.65 -12.34 15.37
N PRO A 138 3.75 -13.09 15.26
CA PRO A 138 3.73 -14.45 14.73
C PRO A 138 2.67 -15.34 15.40
N ALA A 139 2.57 -15.27 16.73
CA ALA A 139 1.61 -16.04 17.52
C ALA A 139 0.14 -15.66 17.28
N ASP A 140 -0.15 -14.55 16.58
CA ASP A 140 -1.50 -14.14 16.27
C ASP A 140 -2.10 -15.02 15.16
N TYR A 141 -1.28 -15.53 14.28
CA TYR A 141 -1.72 -16.44 13.20
C TYR A 141 -2.15 -17.81 13.70
N ASP A 142 -1.67 -18.23 14.88
CA ASP A 142 -2.02 -19.52 15.50
C ASP A 142 -3.32 -19.49 16.31
N LYS A 143 -3.92 -18.30 16.50
CA LYS A 143 -5.11 -18.13 17.33
C LYS A 143 -6.38 -18.39 16.55
N PRO A 144 -7.40 -19.08 17.12
CA PRO A 144 -8.67 -19.30 16.44
C PRO A 144 -9.40 -17.99 16.15
N ALA A 145 -10.17 -17.98 15.06
CA ALA A 145 -10.95 -16.93 14.43
C ALA A 145 -10.98 -15.58 15.17
N ARG A 146 -10.20 -14.61 14.72
CA ARG A 146 -10.22 -13.22 15.17
C ARG A 146 -11.11 -12.38 14.25
N LYS A 147 -11.50 -11.22 14.73
CA LYS A 147 -12.04 -10.19 13.85
C LYS A 147 -10.94 -9.78 12.86
N THR A 148 -11.31 -9.50 11.62
CA THR A 148 -10.38 -9.13 10.54
C THR A 148 -9.49 -7.96 10.95
N ASN A 149 -10.07 -6.92 11.58
CA ASN A 149 -9.34 -5.74 12.06
C ASN A 149 -8.29 -6.05 13.15
N ASP A 150 -8.53 -7.11 13.96
CA ASP A 150 -7.55 -7.53 14.99
C ASP A 150 -6.25 -8.09 14.38
N MET A 151 -6.24 -8.33 13.08
CA MET A 151 -5.09 -8.81 12.32
C MET A 151 -4.46 -7.75 11.41
N SER A 152 -4.94 -6.49 11.48
CA SER A 152 -4.43 -5.43 10.60
C SER A 152 -2.92 -5.31 10.63
N CYS A 153 -2.30 -5.26 9.46
CA CYS A 153 -0.88 -4.94 9.35
C CYS A 153 -0.64 -3.52 9.86
N VAL A 154 0.17 -3.33 10.88
CA VAL A 154 0.56 -2.01 11.38
C VAL A 154 1.95 -1.68 10.89
N LEU A 155 2.08 -0.57 10.15
CA LEU A 155 3.33 -0.12 9.56
C LEU A 155 3.78 1.21 10.18
N LYS A 156 4.98 1.23 10.77
CA LYS A 156 5.68 2.45 11.15
C LYS A 156 6.64 2.84 10.04
N VAL A 157 6.60 4.11 9.65
CA VAL A 157 7.53 4.68 8.68
C VAL A 157 8.27 5.84 9.32
N SER A 158 9.59 5.80 9.28
CA SER A 158 10.47 6.81 9.90
C SER A 158 11.37 7.45 8.85
N ALA A 159 11.30 8.77 8.76
CA ALA A 159 12.05 9.62 7.84
C ALA A 159 12.74 10.76 8.60
N VAL A 160 13.53 11.57 7.93
CA VAL A 160 14.20 12.72 8.55
C VAL A 160 13.24 13.75 9.13
N GLN A 161 12.03 13.86 8.57
CA GLN A 161 11.00 14.80 9.04
C GLN A 161 10.25 14.31 10.30
N GLY A 162 10.33 13.01 10.62
CA GLY A 162 9.59 12.39 11.71
C GLY A 162 9.11 10.98 11.37
N SER A 163 8.14 10.48 12.14
CA SER A 163 7.58 9.15 11.92
C SER A 163 6.06 9.20 11.77
N ALA A 164 5.54 8.29 10.96
CA ALA A 164 4.11 8.04 10.81
C ALA A 164 3.79 6.60 11.22
N LEU A 165 2.59 6.39 11.74
CA LEU A 165 2.04 5.07 12.05
C LEU A 165 0.79 4.87 11.20
N LEU A 166 0.77 3.80 10.40
CA LEU A 166 -0.35 3.37 9.59
C LEU A 166 -0.94 2.11 10.23
N THR A 167 -2.20 2.16 10.63
CA THR A 167 -2.80 1.14 11.51
C THR A 167 -3.86 0.26 10.84
N GLY A 168 -4.32 0.64 9.63
CA GLY A 168 -5.39 -0.06 8.92
C GLY A 168 -6.79 0.32 9.35
#